data_1c6cf741659f9856d827c39b35c3469e
#
_entry.id   1c6cf741659f9856d827c39b35c3469e
#
_cell.length_a   1.000
_cell.length_b   1.000
_cell.length_c   1.000
_cell.angle_alpha   90.00
_cell.angle_beta   90.00
_cell.angle_gamma   90.00
#
_symmetry.space_group_name_H-M   'P 1'
#
loop_
_entity.id
_entity.type
_entity.pdbx_description
1 polymer ?
#
loop_
_entity_poly.entity_id
_entity_poly.type
_entity_poly.pdbx_seq_one_letter_code
_entity_poly.pdbx_strand_id
1 'polypeptide(L)'
;MCTVTLFPVNATDFILTSNRDESPNRLALAPRIYTMGSAEVLLPKDEISGGSWIGASSKKRVLCLLNGGSIPHLRKASYRKSRGEVVRDFLTADTLLETIEAYNLSDIEPFTLVIADWNTRLNYYEFIWDGLAKQLTLLPPEPRIWSSTTLYTQHQKDLRKDWFERFKSNNVLNAQSLLKFHHTAGNEHPEFGVIMDRGFVKTTSITQVIKNKNKIAMRFESLDSGEVTSKML
;
A
#
# COMPACT_ATOMS: atom_id res chain seq x y z
N MET A 1 1.30 -8.34 -1.68
CA MET A 1 1.72 -7.00 -1.22
C MET A 1 1.78 -6.97 0.26
N CYS A 2 2.83 -6.41 0.88
CA CYS A 2 3.25 -7.06 2.06
C CYS A 2 3.83 -6.20 3.14
N THR A 3 4.35 -5.02 2.84
CA THR A 3 4.79 -4.07 3.86
C THR A 3 4.44 -2.67 3.43
N VAL A 4 3.81 -1.92 4.31
CA VAL A 4 3.50 -0.50 4.12
C VAL A 4 3.94 0.28 5.34
N THR A 5 4.63 1.40 5.13
CA THR A 5 4.82 2.40 6.18
C THR A 5 4.12 3.69 5.80
N LEU A 6 3.50 4.34 6.77
CA LEU A 6 2.93 5.67 6.68
C LEU A 6 3.61 6.58 7.69
N PHE A 7 4.12 7.71 7.21
CA PHE A 7 4.74 8.73 8.03
C PHE A 7 4.05 10.09 7.79
N PRO A 8 3.21 10.55 8.70
CA PRO A 8 2.75 11.94 8.74
C PRO A 8 3.93 12.88 9.01
N VAL A 9 4.25 13.74 8.05
CA VAL A 9 5.35 14.70 8.19
C VAL A 9 4.91 15.92 9.01
N ASN A 10 3.68 16.36 8.73
CA ASN A 10 3.01 17.48 9.43
C ASN A 10 1.48 17.39 9.19
N ALA A 11 0.73 18.43 9.51
CA ALA A 11 -0.72 18.47 9.37
C ALA A 11 -1.23 18.35 7.92
N THR A 12 -0.37 18.53 6.91
CA THR A 12 -0.75 18.52 5.50
C THR A 12 0.03 17.54 4.64
N ASP A 13 1.17 17.06 5.11
CA ASP A 13 2.13 16.31 4.30
C ASP A 13 2.41 14.94 4.89
N PHE A 14 2.67 13.97 4.04
CA PHE A 14 2.99 12.61 4.45
C PHE A 14 3.89 11.89 3.45
N ILE A 15 4.48 10.79 3.91
CA ILE A 15 5.20 9.83 3.10
C ILE A 15 4.56 8.45 3.33
N LEU A 16 4.21 7.75 2.25
CA LEU A 16 3.74 6.38 2.28
C LEU A 16 4.67 5.53 1.41
N THR A 17 5.23 4.47 1.98
CA THR A 17 6.13 3.57 1.24
C THR A 17 5.61 2.14 1.31
N SER A 18 5.64 1.43 0.20
CA SER A 18 5.13 0.06 0.08
C SER A 18 6.12 -0.84 -0.64
N ASN A 19 6.40 -2.01 -0.06
CA ASN A 19 7.04 -3.12 -0.77
C ASN A 19 5.94 -4.02 -1.36
N ARG A 20 6.13 -4.46 -2.62
CA ARG A 20 5.24 -5.42 -3.28
C ARG A 20 5.89 -6.78 -3.30
N ASP A 21 5.38 -7.69 -2.46
CA ASP A 21 5.77 -9.09 -2.52
C ASP A 21 4.77 -9.84 -3.41
N GLU A 22 5.27 -10.49 -4.43
CA GLU A 22 4.45 -11.14 -5.44
C GLU A 22 5.24 -12.28 -6.13
N SER A 23 4.55 -13.11 -6.89
CA SER A 23 5.22 -14.09 -7.75
C SER A 23 6.22 -13.40 -8.68
N PRO A 24 7.45 -13.94 -8.85
CA PRO A 24 8.46 -13.36 -9.74
C PRO A 24 7.98 -13.14 -11.18
N ASN A 25 7.07 -13.99 -11.64
CA ASN A 25 6.51 -13.93 -13.00
C ASN A 25 5.36 -12.93 -13.16
N ARG A 26 5.01 -12.20 -12.09
CA ARG A 26 3.93 -11.23 -12.10
C ARG A 26 4.46 -9.81 -12.11
N LEU A 27 4.77 -9.33 -13.30
CA LEU A 27 5.40 -8.04 -13.53
C LEU A 27 4.49 -6.87 -13.15
N ALA A 28 5.12 -5.78 -12.78
CA ALA A 28 4.47 -4.50 -12.52
C ALA A 28 4.95 -3.47 -13.55
N LEU A 29 4.00 -2.82 -14.22
CA LEU A 29 4.29 -1.68 -15.09
C LEU A 29 4.56 -0.43 -14.25
N ALA A 30 5.57 0.33 -14.62
CA ALA A 30 5.93 1.58 -13.96
C ALA A 30 4.76 2.57 -13.87
N PRO A 31 4.72 3.46 -12.87
CA PRO A 31 3.61 4.40 -12.68
C PRO A 31 3.38 5.31 -13.89
N ARG A 32 2.11 5.46 -14.23
CA ARG A 32 1.62 6.42 -15.23
C ARG A 32 0.37 7.12 -14.71
N ILE A 33 0.07 8.28 -15.26
CA ILE A 33 -1.22 8.94 -15.04
C ILE A 33 -2.24 8.33 -16.01
N TYR A 34 -3.39 7.96 -15.47
CA TYR A 34 -4.54 7.45 -16.20
C TYR A 34 -5.74 8.32 -15.92
N THR A 35 -6.43 8.75 -16.97
CA THR A 35 -7.74 9.39 -16.84
C THR A 35 -8.79 8.30 -16.66
N MET A 36 -9.50 8.33 -15.54
CA MET A 36 -10.53 7.36 -15.17
C MET A 36 -11.79 8.12 -14.73
N GLY A 37 -12.76 8.24 -15.63
CA GLY A 37 -13.93 9.11 -15.41
C GLY A 37 -13.50 10.57 -15.24
N SER A 38 -13.87 11.21 -14.14
CA SER A 38 -13.51 12.59 -13.79
C SER A 38 -12.21 12.71 -12.99
N ALA A 39 -11.48 11.61 -12.79
CA ALA A 39 -10.26 11.59 -11.98
C ALA A 39 -9.02 11.31 -12.83
N GLU A 40 -7.91 11.97 -12.50
CA GLU A 40 -6.58 11.56 -12.89
C GLU A 40 -5.99 10.72 -11.76
N VAL A 41 -5.46 9.56 -12.10
CA VAL A 41 -4.93 8.59 -11.15
C VAL A 41 -3.51 8.21 -11.53
N LEU A 42 -2.57 8.45 -10.64
CA LEU A 42 -1.18 8.03 -10.77
C LEU A 42 -1.00 6.69 -10.05
N LEU A 43 -0.68 5.64 -10.80
CA LEU A 43 -0.50 4.30 -10.24
C LEU A 43 0.41 3.42 -11.10
N PRO A 44 1.16 2.47 -10.51
CA PRO A 44 1.73 1.33 -11.22
C PRO A 44 0.61 0.34 -11.54
N LYS A 45 0.75 -0.45 -12.59
CA LYS A 45 -0.22 -1.51 -12.93
C LYS A 45 0.38 -2.89 -12.76
N ASP A 46 -0.41 -3.79 -12.20
CA ASP A 46 -0.17 -5.21 -12.34
C ASP A 46 -0.49 -5.63 -13.78
N GLU A 47 0.50 -6.19 -14.48
CA GLU A 47 0.38 -6.46 -15.91
C GLU A 47 -0.71 -7.50 -16.22
N ILE A 48 -0.88 -8.50 -15.36
CA ILE A 48 -1.84 -9.59 -15.57
C ILE A 48 -3.27 -9.15 -15.26
N SER A 49 -3.48 -8.53 -14.08
CA SER A 49 -4.83 -8.15 -13.65
C SER A 49 -5.28 -6.79 -14.14
N GLY A 50 -4.36 -5.95 -14.64
CA GLY A 50 -4.64 -4.55 -14.98
C GLY A 50 -5.05 -3.68 -13.78
N GLY A 51 -5.06 -4.24 -12.57
CA GLY A 51 -5.32 -3.55 -11.31
C GLY A 51 -4.09 -2.89 -10.73
N SER A 52 -4.23 -2.27 -9.56
CA SER A 52 -3.12 -1.70 -8.81
C SER A 52 -3.25 -1.98 -7.32
N TRP A 53 -2.11 -1.94 -6.63
CA TRP A 53 -2.03 -2.06 -5.17
C TRP A 53 -1.81 -0.73 -4.47
N ILE A 54 -1.39 0.28 -5.21
CA ILE A 54 -1.13 1.62 -4.69
C ILE A 54 -1.47 2.64 -5.76
N GLY A 55 -2.04 3.76 -5.35
CA GLY A 55 -2.33 4.84 -6.27
C GLY A 55 -2.59 6.14 -5.54
N ALA A 56 -2.35 7.24 -6.27
CA ALA A 56 -2.70 8.60 -5.89
C ALA A 56 -3.70 9.16 -6.88
N SER A 57 -4.65 9.96 -6.41
CA SER A 57 -5.75 10.50 -7.22
C SER A 57 -5.88 12.02 -7.10
N SER A 58 -6.28 12.68 -8.20
CA SER A 58 -6.71 14.08 -8.21
C SER A 58 -7.93 14.33 -7.30
N LYS A 59 -8.65 13.26 -6.89
CA LYS A 59 -9.67 13.29 -5.83
C LYS A 59 -9.07 13.40 -4.41
N LYS A 60 -7.81 13.85 -4.30
CA LYS A 60 -7.09 14.13 -3.06
C LYS A 60 -7.00 12.95 -2.10
N ARG A 61 -6.52 11.81 -2.60
CA ARG A 61 -6.28 10.61 -1.79
C ARG A 61 -5.17 9.73 -2.32
N VAL A 62 -4.60 8.97 -1.41
CA VAL A 62 -3.68 7.86 -1.69
C VAL A 62 -4.21 6.61 -1.01
N LEU A 63 -4.24 5.52 -1.74
CA LEU A 63 -4.63 4.19 -1.24
C LEU A 63 -3.50 3.22 -1.43
N CYS A 64 -3.26 2.36 -0.42
CA CYS A 64 -2.33 1.25 -0.52
C CYS A 64 -2.96 -0.02 0.03
N LEU A 65 -2.96 -1.07 -0.77
CA LEU A 65 -3.59 -2.36 -0.50
C LEU A 65 -2.59 -3.35 0.09
N LEU A 66 -3.01 -4.07 1.12
CA LEU A 66 -2.36 -5.29 1.62
C LEU A 66 -3.31 -6.47 1.47
N ASN A 67 -2.74 -7.64 1.15
CA ASN A 67 -3.49 -8.88 1.05
C ASN A 67 -3.90 -9.39 2.44
N GLY A 68 -5.17 -9.81 2.57
CA GLY A 68 -5.76 -10.31 3.80
C GLY A 68 -6.37 -9.24 4.69
N GLY A 69 -7.36 -9.64 5.45
CA GLY A 69 -8.00 -8.86 6.51
C GLY A 69 -7.27 -9.01 7.84
N SER A 70 -8.03 -9.03 8.94
CA SER A 70 -7.48 -9.16 10.30
C SER A 70 -6.82 -10.51 10.56
N ILE A 71 -7.35 -11.58 9.97
CA ILE A 71 -6.87 -12.95 10.12
C ILE A 71 -6.58 -13.58 8.75
N PRO A 72 -5.72 -14.61 8.69
CA PRO A 72 -5.52 -15.40 7.47
C PRO A 72 -6.84 -16.03 7.00
N HIS A 73 -7.05 -16.13 5.70
CA HIS A 73 -8.20 -16.78 5.10
C HIS A 73 -7.77 -17.81 4.05
N LEU A 74 -8.64 -18.77 3.79
CA LEU A 74 -8.46 -19.69 2.66
C LEU A 74 -8.89 -18.99 1.37
N ARG A 75 -7.99 -19.00 0.39
CA ARG A 75 -8.26 -18.41 -0.92
C ARG A 75 -9.26 -19.28 -1.69
N LYS A 76 -10.31 -18.67 -2.22
CA LYS A 76 -11.24 -19.32 -3.15
C LYS A 76 -10.61 -19.50 -4.55
N ALA A 77 -11.19 -20.39 -5.34
CA ALA A 77 -10.78 -20.59 -6.73
C ALA A 77 -11.00 -19.33 -7.60
N SER A 78 -12.06 -18.59 -7.34
CA SER A 78 -12.39 -17.33 -8.03
C SER A 78 -13.07 -16.35 -7.09
N TYR A 79 -13.03 -15.08 -7.47
CA TYR A 79 -13.72 -13.97 -6.81
C TYR A 79 -14.41 -13.12 -7.90
N ARG A 80 -15.50 -12.47 -7.53
CA ARG A 80 -16.30 -11.63 -8.43
C ARG A 80 -15.50 -10.47 -9.04
N LYS A 81 -14.60 -9.88 -8.25
CA LYS A 81 -13.80 -8.72 -8.62
C LYS A 81 -12.43 -8.77 -7.93
N SER A 82 -11.41 -8.31 -8.61
CA SER A 82 -10.08 -8.22 -8.00
C SER A 82 -9.99 -7.08 -6.99
N ARG A 83 -9.18 -7.26 -5.94
CA ARG A 83 -8.88 -6.21 -4.96
C ARG A 83 -8.28 -4.96 -5.61
N GLY A 84 -7.47 -5.13 -6.67
CA GLY A 84 -6.89 -4.01 -7.42
C GLY A 84 -7.93 -3.16 -8.17
N GLU A 85 -9.05 -3.76 -8.57
CA GLU A 85 -10.19 -3.01 -9.13
C GLU A 85 -10.91 -2.20 -8.03
N VAL A 86 -11.07 -2.75 -6.82
CA VAL A 86 -11.61 -2.02 -5.67
C VAL A 86 -10.76 -0.79 -5.36
N VAL A 87 -9.42 -0.92 -5.39
CA VAL A 87 -8.52 0.23 -5.23
C VAL A 87 -8.80 1.31 -6.28
N ARG A 88 -8.97 0.93 -7.56
CA ARG A 88 -9.28 1.89 -8.63
C ARG A 88 -10.63 2.57 -8.41
N ASP A 89 -11.66 1.81 -8.05
CA ASP A 89 -12.99 2.37 -7.79
C ASP A 89 -12.95 3.39 -6.65
N PHE A 90 -12.21 3.09 -5.57
CA PHE A 90 -12.07 4.02 -4.45
C PHE A 90 -11.19 5.24 -4.78
N LEU A 91 -10.18 5.08 -5.65
CA LEU A 91 -9.37 6.21 -6.12
C LEU A 91 -10.18 7.20 -6.95
N THR A 92 -11.18 6.72 -7.68
CA THR A 92 -12.00 7.54 -8.59
C THR A 92 -13.32 8.03 -7.97
N ALA A 93 -13.70 7.54 -6.81
CA ALA A 93 -14.94 7.92 -6.13
C ALA A 93 -14.98 9.41 -5.80
N ASP A 94 -16.14 10.06 -5.94
CA ASP A 94 -16.31 11.46 -5.56
C ASP A 94 -16.25 11.62 -4.03
N THR A 95 -16.97 10.79 -3.30
CA THR A 95 -17.00 10.74 -1.84
C THR A 95 -16.49 9.39 -1.33
N LEU A 96 -15.25 9.35 -0.85
CA LEU A 96 -14.60 8.08 -0.50
C LEU A 96 -15.33 7.30 0.60
N LEU A 97 -15.65 7.97 1.72
CA LEU A 97 -16.21 7.29 2.89
C LEU A 97 -17.61 6.74 2.61
N GLU A 98 -18.46 7.50 1.94
CA GLU A 98 -19.79 7.06 1.50
C GLU A 98 -19.69 5.89 0.50
N THR A 99 -18.71 5.96 -0.42
CA THR A 99 -18.47 4.87 -1.36
C THR A 99 -18.02 3.62 -0.63
N ILE A 100 -17.11 3.69 0.34
CA ILE A 100 -16.67 2.54 1.15
C ILE A 100 -17.87 1.92 1.88
N GLU A 101 -18.72 2.74 2.48
CA GLU A 101 -19.91 2.27 3.20
C GLU A 101 -20.87 1.53 2.28
N ALA A 102 -21.20 2.12 1.15
CA ALA A 102 -22.16 1.57 0.19
C ALA A 102 -21.59 0.45 -0.70
N TYR A 103 -20.26 0.29 -0.77
CA TYR A 103 -19.62 -0.61 -1.72
C TYR A 103 -19.95 -2.08 -1.43
N ASN A 104 -20.43 -2.81 -2.44
CA ASN A 104 -20.65 -4.24 -2.32
C ASN A 104 -19.32 -5.02 -2.39
N LEU A 105 -18.89 -5.55 -1.24
CA LEU A 105 -17.69 -6.37 -1.11
C LEU A 105 -17.98 -7.88 -1.11
N SER A 106 -19.23 -8.31 -1.26
CA SER A 106 -19.57 -9.73 -1.36
C SER A 106 -18.75 -10.40 -2.46
N ASP A 107 -18.18 -11.54 -2.13
CA ASP A 107 -17.32 -12.34 -3.02
C ASP A 107 -16.10 -11.56 -3.56
N ILE A 108 -15.51 -10.73 -2.71
CA ILE A 108 -14.19 -10.13 -2.91
C ILE A 108 -13.23 -10.70 -1.88
N GLU A 109 -12.02 -11.04 -2.32
CA GLU A 109 -10.99 -11.60 -1.43
C GLU A 109 -10.63 -10.61 -0.30
N PRO A 110 -10.50 -11.06 0.97
CA PRO A 110 -10.16 -10.20 2.08
C PRO A 110 -8.91 -9.33 1.87
N PHE A 111 -8.96 -8.10 2.36
CA PHE A 111 -7.87 -7.13 2.20
C PHE A 111 -7.87 -6.05 3.28
N THR A 112 -6.75 -5.38 3.42
CA THR A 112 -6.57 -4.16 4.19
C THR A 112 -6.18 -3.01 3.27
N LEU A 113 -6.76 -1.82 3.45
CA LEU A 113 -6.32 -0.59 2.80
C LEU A 113 -5.78 0.39 3.84
N VAL A 114 -4.60 0.91 3.57
CA VAL A 114 -4.08 2.12 4.21
C VAL A 114 -4.45 3.30 3.33
N ILE A 115 -5.13 4.27 3.91
CA ILE A 115 -5.73 5.40 3.22
C ILE A 115 -5.20 6.70 3.81
N ALA A 116 -4.75 7.60 2.94
CA ALA A 116 -4.59 9.01 3.24
C ALA A 116 -5.58 9.78 2.38
N ASP A 117 -6.49 10.53 2.99
CA ASP A 117 -7.48 11.37 2.30
C ASP A 117 -7.38 12.81 2.84
N TRP A 118 -7.34 13.78 1.92
CA TRP A 118 -7.24 15.21 2.27
C TRP A 118 -8.22 16.08 1.49
N ASN A 119 -9.40 15.53 1.19
CA ASN A 119 -10.43 16.29 0.49
C ASN A 119 -10.85 17.52 1.29
N THR A 120 -10.99 17.40 2.61
CA THR A 120 -11.24 18.51 3.54
C THR A 120 -10.00 18.82 4.38
N ARG A 121 -9.57 17.89 5.19
CA ARG A 121 -8.34 17.90 5.97
C ARG A 121 -7.63 16.55 5.80
N LEU A 122 -6.34 16.50 6.05
CA LEU A 122 -5.59 15.26 5.98
C LEU A 122 -6.00 14.33 7.13
N ASN A 123 -6.60 13.21 6.75
CA ASN A 123 -6.96 12.11 7.63
C ASN A 123 -6.33 10.82 7.12
N TYR A 124 -6.08 9.92 8.04
CA TYR A 124 -5.59 8.58 7.75
C TYR A 124 -6.59 7.56 8.21
N TYR A 125 -6.81 6.51 7.41
CA TYR A 125 -7.71 5.43 7.76
C TYR A 125 -7.05 4.08 7.49
N GLU A 126 -7.42 3.11 8.30
CA GLU A 126 -7.30 1.69 8.01
C GLU A 126 -8.69 1.17 7.66
N PHE A 127 -8.81 0.57 6.49
CA PHE A 127 -10.03 -0.10 6.08
C PHE A 127 -9.74 -1.59 5.91
N ILE A 128 -10.46 -2.42 6.64
CA ILE A 128 -10.33 -3.88 6.61
C ILE A 128 -11.64 -4.48 6.08
N TRP A 129 -11.50 -5.30 5.07
CA TRP A 129 -12.51 -6.26 4.63
C TRP A 129 -12.04 -7.66 4.98
N ASP A 130 -12.72 -8.34 5.89
CA ASP A 130 -12.35 -9.69 6.37
C ASP A 130 -13.03 -10.83 5.59
N GLY A 131 -13.90 -10.49 4.63
CA GLY A 131 -14.73 -11.43 3.87
C GLY A 131 -16.18 -11.48 4.33
N LEU A 132 -16.52 -10.87 5.47
CA LEU A 132 -17.85 -10.83 6.05
C LEU A 132 -18.26 -9.41 6.44
N ALA A 133 -17.36 -8.68 7.09
CA ALA A 133 -17.62 -7.36 7.63
C ALA A 133 -16.58 -6.33 7.17
N LYS A 134 -17.02 -5.07 7.06
CA LYS A 134 -16.20 -3.90 6.84
C LYS A 134 -15.83 -3.27 8.17
N GLN A 135 -14.58 -2.93 8.35
CA GLN A 135 -14.12 -2.14 9.48
C GLN A 135 -13.34 -0.94 8.94
N LEU A 136 -13.80 0.26 9.23
CA LEU A 136 -13.10 1.51 8.90
C LEU A 136 -12.70 2.21 10.19
N THR A 137 -11.40 2.42 10.37
CA THR A 137 -10.82 3.03 11.57
C THR A 137 -10.10 4.31 11.21
N LEU A 138 -10.46 5.43 11.83
CA LEU A 138 -9.69 6.67 11.76
C LEU A 138 -8.42 6.51 12.59
N LEU A 139 -7.27 6.77 11.98
CA LEU A 139 -5.96 6.62 12.60
C LEU A 139 -5.44 7.95 13.14
N PRO A 140 -4.76 7.96 14.29
CA PRO A 140 -3.99 9.12 14.72
C PRO A 140 -2.83 9.39 13.74
N PRO A 141 -2.40 10.66 13.59
CA PRO A 141 -1.31 11.05 12.68
C PRO A 141 0.07 10.66 13.25
N GLU A 142 0.35 9.37 13.31
CA GLU A 142 1.57 8.79 13.85
C GLU A 142 2.22 7.85 12.84
N PRO A 143 3.56 7.70 12.86
CA PRO A 143 4.27 6.74 12.01
C PRO A 143 3.81 5.32 12.33
N ARG A 144 3.42 4.56 11.28
CA ARG A 144 2.91 3.20 11.39
C ARG A 144 3.48 2.28 10.33
N ILE A 145 3.50 1.00 10.64
CA ILE A 145 3.84 -0.08 9.71
C ILE A 145 2.75 -1.13 9.69
N TRP A 146 2.47 -1.67 8.51
CA TRP A 146 1.60 -2.82 8.27
C TRP A 146 2.33 -3.91 7.51
N SER A 147 1.97 -5.15 7.79
CA SER A 147 2.43 -6.32 7.05
C SER A 147 1.23 -7.19 6.69
N SER A 148 1.25 -7.74 5.49
CA SER A 148 0.17 -8.57 4.94
C SER A 148 -0.15 -9.79 5.84
N THR A 149 -1.42 -10.00 6.10
CA THR A 149 -1.88 -11.12 6.94
C THR A 149 -1.76 -12.48 6.24
N THR A 150 -1.77 -12.50 4.91
CA THR A 150 -1.65 -13.75 4.15
C THR A 150 -0.22 -14.28 4.01
N LEU A 151 0.80 -13.45 4.23
CA LEU A 151 2.20 -13.84 4.04
C LEU A 151 3.01 -13.91 5.33
N TYR A 152 2.57 -13.23 6.38
CA TYR A 152 3.33 -13.12 7.61
C TYR A 152 2.51 -13.58 8.81
N THR A 153 3.13 -14.43 9.63
CA THR A 153 2.59 -14.83 10.94
C THR A 153 2.53 -13.61 11.87
N GLN A 154 1.76 -13.70 12.94
CA GLN A 154 1.71 -12.63 13.94
C GLN A 154 3.08 -12.32 14.51
N HIS A 155 3.88 -13.35 14.84
CA HIS A 155 5.25 -13.18 15.31
C HIS A 155 6.14 -12.41 14.33
N GLN A 156 6.07 -12.72 13.02
CA GLN A 156 6.82 -11.99 12.00
C GLN A 156 6.36 -10.54 11.85
N LYS A 157 5.06 -10.28 12.00
CA LYS A 157 4.53 -8.91 12.01
C LYS A 157 5.04 -8.12 13.22
N ASP A 158 5.11 -8.75 14.39
CA ASP A 158 5.59 -8.12 15.62
C ASP A 158 7.09 -7.79 15.51
N LEU A 159 7.91 -8.70 14.98
CA LEU A 159 9.32 -8.42 14.69
C LEU A 159 9.50 -7.23 13.74
N ARG A 160 8.69 -7.14 12.68
CA ARG A 160 8.73 -6.01 11.74
C ARG A 160 8.32 -4.69 12.38
N LYS A 161 7.34 -4.72 13.31
CA LYS A 161 7.00 -3.55 14.14
C LYS A 161 8.18 -3.13 15.02
N ASP A 162 8.84 -4.09 15.67
CA ASP A 162 10.01 -3.83 16.50
C ASP A 162 11.19 -3.26 15.71
N TRP A 163 11.41 -3.73 14.48
CA TRP A 163 12.40 -3.13 13.58
C TRP A 163 12.05 -1.69 13.24
N PHE A 164 10.77 -1.40 12.97
CA PHE A 164 10.33 -0.06 12.66
C PHE A 164 10.42 0.87 13.87
N GLU A 165 10.03 0.42 15.07
CA GLU A 165 10.17 1.19 16.30
C GLU A 165 11.63 1.52 16.60
N ARG A 166 12.53 0.54 16.51
CA ARG A 166 13.98 0.77 16.67
C ARG A 166 14.53 1.70 15.60
N PHE A 167 14.04 1.57 14.36
CA PHE A 167 14.46 2.46 13.29
C PHE A 167 14.04 3.91 13.54
N LYS A 168 12.80 4.15 13.97
CA LYS A 168 12.29 5.46 14.36
C LYS A 168 13.10 6.11 15.48
N SER A 169 13.46 5.33 16.48
CA SER A 169 14.24 5.81 17.64
C SER A 169 15.65 6.24 17.27
N ASN A 170 16.23 5.67 16.23
CA ASN A 170 17.64 5.87 15.85
C ASN A 170 17.81 6.76 14.60
N ASN A 171 16.74 7.18 13.93
CA ASN A 171 16.81 7.93 12.69
C ASN A 171 15.78 9.07 12.64
N VAL A 172 16.15 10.16 11.99
CA VAL A 172 15.18 11.17 11.58
C VAL A 172 14.38 10.61 10.40
N LEU A 173 13.06 10.53 10.56
CA LEU A 173 12.19 10.03 9.50
C LEU A 173 12.04 11.07 8.38
N ASN A 174 12.36 10.64 7.17
CA ASN A 174 12.18 11.39 5.92
C ASN A 174 12.09 10.39 4.75
N ALA A 175 11.92 10.88 3.52
CA ALA A 175 11.78 10.03 2.35
C ALA A 175 12.97 9.08 2.15
N GLN A 176 14.18 9.57 2.32
CA GLN A 176 15.40 8.77 2.12
C GLN A 176 15.58 7.72 3.22
N SER A 177 15.38 8.09 4.50
CA SER A 177 15.50 7.14 5.60
C SER A 177 14.43 6.05 5.53
N LEU A 178 13.18 6.39 5.16
CA LEU A 178 12.13 5.39 4.96
C LEU A 178 12.44 4.45 3.79
N LEU A 179 12.98 4.94 2.68
CA LEU A 179 13.49 4.06 1.61
C LEU A 179 14.58 3.12 2.14
N LYS A 180 15.54 3.64 2.92
CA LYS A 180 16.57 2.81 3.54
C LYS A 180 15.95 1.71 4.41
N PHE A 181 14.94 2.02 5.24
CA PHE A 181 14.22 1.02 6.01
C PHE A 181 13.61 -0.06 5.09
N HIS A 182 12.92 0.35 4.03
CA HIS A 182 12.29 -0.54 3.06
C HIS A 182 13.26 -1.37 2.23
N HIS A 183 14.54 -1.01 2.20
CA HIS A 183 15.61 -1.79 1.57
C HIS A 183 16.33 -2.73 2.52
N THR A 184 16.42 -2.40 3.83
CA THR A 184 17.42 -3.05 4.69
C THR A 184 16.86 -3.68 5.96
N ALA A 185 15.63 -3.36 6.38
CA ALA A 185 15.12 -3.87 7.65
C ALA A 185 14.91 -5.39 7.59
N GLY A 186 15.52 -6.10 8.53
CA GLY A 186 15.43 -7.55 8.61
C GLY A 186 16.15 -8.30 7.48
N ASN A 187 17.18 -7.72 6.87
CA ASN A 187 17.92 -8.34 5.77
C ASN A 187 18.65 -9.63 6.17
N GLU A 188 18.86 -9.85 7.48
CA GLU A 188 19.32 -11.11 8.06
C GLU A 188 18.27 -12.24 8.00
N HIS A 189 17.04 -11.92 7.64
CA HIS A 189 15.91 -12.84 7.53
C HIS A 189 15.34 -12.84 6.10
N PRO A 190 15.96 -13.50 5.13
CA PRO A 190 15.57 -13.45 3.72
C PRO A 190 14.12 -13.92 3.47
N GLU A 191 13.57 -14.77 4.31
CA GLU A 191 12.19 -15.28 4.16
C GLU A 191 11.11 -14.31 4.64
N PHE A 192 11.44 -13.36 5.53
CA PHE A 192 10.49 -12.42 6.12
C PHE A 192 11.07 -11.04 6.45
N GLY A 193 12.24 -10.69 5.97
CA GLY A 193 12.74 -9.32 5.93
C GLY A 193 11.81 -8.39 5.14
N VAL A 194 11.99 -7.09 5.22
CA VAL A 194 11.16 -6.14 4.47
C VAL A 194 11.38 -6.30 2.96
N ILE A 195 12.60 -6.65 2.54
CA ILE A 195 12.85 -7.34 1.27
C ILE A 195 12.93 -8.84 1.57
N MET A 196 12.08 -9.63 0.96
CA MET A 196 12.00 -11.06 1.18
C MET A 196 12.06 -11.84 -0.13
N ASP A 197 12.55 -13.08 -0.05
CA ASP A 197 12.54 -14.04 -1.14
C ASP A 197 12.28 -15.46 -0.58
N ARG A 198 11.21 -16.07 -1.08
CA ARG A 198 10.83 -17.48 -0.81
C ARG A 198 10.81 -18.32 -2.09
N GLY A 199 11.41 -17.85 -3.17
CA GLY A 199 11.40 -18.48 -4.48
C GLY A 199 10.07 -18.25 -5.24
N PHE A 200 8.96 -18.77 -4.72
CA PHE A 200 7.63 -18.63 -5.34
C PHE A 200 6.99 -17.26 -5.11
N VAL A 201 7.44 -16.51 -4.13
CA VAL A 201 7.06 -15.12 -3.84
C VAL A 201 8.28 -14.35 -3.35
N LYS A 202 8.49 -13.16 -3.87
CA LYS A 202 9.58 -12.26 -3.47
C LYS A 202 9.15 -10.80 -3.52
N THR A 203 9.90 -9.93 -2.88
CA THR A 203 9.72 -8.49 -3.03
C THR A 203 10.18 -8.07 -4.44
N THR A 204 9.25 -7.60 -5.27
CA THR A 204 9.49 -7.27 -6.69
C THR A 204 9.67 -5.78 -6.93
N SER A 205 9.12 -4.93 -6.06
CA SER A 205 9.22 -3.48 -6.22
C SER A 205 9.02 -2.72 -4.91
N ILE A 206 9.56 -1.51 -4.84
CA ILE A 206 9.29 -0.53 -3.79
C ILE A 206 8.63 0.69 -4.42
N THR A 207 7.49 1.11 -3.87
CA THR A 207 6.80 2.33 -4.29
C THR A 207 6.72 3.30 -3.12
N GLN A 208 7.17 4.54 -3.32
CA GLN A 208 7.05 5.60 -2.33
C GLN A 208 6.22 6.75 -2.89
N VAL A 209 5.19 7.15 -2.15
CA VAL A 209 4.36 8.33 -2.42
C VAL A 209 4.69 9.41 -1.40
N ILE A 210 5.01 10.59 -1.90
CA ILE A 210 5.29 11.78 -1.10
C ILE A 210 4.26 12.83 -1.43
N LYS A 211 3.47 13.24 -0.44
CA LYS A 211 2.66 14.44 -0.53
C LYS A 211 3.39 15.58 0.17
N ASN A 212 3.66 16.64 -0.57
CA ASN A 212 4.27 17.88 -0.07
C ASN A 212 3.45 19.06 -0.59
N LYS A 213 2.74 19.75 0.29
CA LYS A 213 1.78 20.80 -0.05
C LYS A 213 0.75 20.29 -1.09
N ASN A 214 0.75 20.88 -2.28
CA ASN A 214 -0.15 20.53 -3.37
C ASN A 214 0.44 19.54 -4.39
N LYS A 215 1.67 19.06 -4.17
CA LYS A 215 2.35 18.14 -5.07
C LYS A 215 2.30 16.72 -4.52
N ILE A 216 2.07 15.78 -5.41
CA ILE A 216 2.15 14.35 -5.11
C ILE A 216 3.19 13.77 -6.05
N ALA A 217 4.23 13.20 -5.47
CA ALA A 217 5.26 12.49 -6.22
C ALA A 217 5.19 11.00 -5.90
N MET A 218 5.31 10.16 -6.90
CA MET A 218 5.42 8.71 -6.77
C MET A 218 6.73 8.25 -7.37
N ARG A 219 7.60 7.66 -6.53
CA ARG A 219 8.81 6.95 -6.93
C ARG A 219 8.50 5.45 -6.91
N PHE A 220 8.85 4.79 -7.98
CA PHE A 220 8.75 3.34 -8.14
C PHE A 220 10.12 2.79 -8.48
N GLU A 221 10.49 1.70 -7.83
CA GLU A 221 11.72 0.96 -8.08
C GLU A 221 11.39 -0.51 -8.34
N SER A 222 11.76 -0.99 -9.50
CA SER A 222 11.74 -2.42 -9.82
C SER A 222 13.00 -3.06 -9.26
N LEU A 223 12.86 -4.01 -8.35
CA LEU A 223 14.00 -4.70 -7.74
C LEU A 223 14.63 -5.75 -8.68
N ASP A 224 13.88 -6.20 -9.68
CA ASP A 224 14.37 -7.15 -10.67
C ASP A 224 15.26 -6.48 -11.72
N SER A 225 14.88 -5.30 -12.21
CA SER A 225 15.65 -4.56 -13.23
C SER A 225 16.54 -3.48 -12.64
N GLY A 226 16.34 -3.08 -11.39
CA GLY A 226 16.97 -1.91 -10.79
C GLY A 226 16.47 -0.57 -11.34
N GLU A 227 15.46 -0.58 -12.23
CA GLU A 227 14.93 0.65 -12.82
C GLU A 227 14.16 1.47 -11.81
N VAL A 228 14.40 2.77 -11.80
CA VAL A 228 13.71 3.75 -10.95
C VAL A 228 12.95 4.73 -11.82
N THR A 229 11.64 4.82 -11.60
CA THR A 229 10.77 5.79 -12.27
C THR A 229 10.17 6.75 -11.23
N SER A 230 10.12 8.04 -11.56
CA SER A 230 9.43 9.04 -10.73
C SER A 230 8.42 9.81 -11.58
N LYS A 231 7.22 10.01 -11.05
CA LYS A 231 6.12 10.75 -11.68
C LYS A 231 5.45 11.67 -10.65
N MET A 232 4.84 12.73 -11.14
CA MET A 232 4.06 13.67 -10.32
C MET A 232 2.63 13.74 -10.85
N LEU A 233 1.68 13.86 -9.92
CA LEU A 233 0.27 14.14 -10.13
C LEU A 233 -0.03 15.57 -9.73
#